data_07935bc29075ca502fbb4e1e0f94a57f
#
_entry.id   07935bc29075ca502fbb4e1e0f94a57f
#
_cell.length_a   1.000
_cell.length_b   1.000
_cell.length_c   1.000
_cell.angle_alpha   90.00
_cell.angle_beta   90.00
_cell.angle_gamma   90.00
#
_symmetry.space_group_name_H-M   'P 1'
#
loop_
_entity.id
_entity.type
_entity.pdbx_description
1 polymer ?
#
loop_
_entity_poly.entity_id
_entity_poly.type
_entity_poly.pdbx_seq_one_letter_code
_entity_poly.pdbx_strand_id
1 'polypeptide(L)'
;MIGPELSAFAARTPVIALITTVLSLAGCASTRLDAQWIDPQFKGHSLRGTKVFVVCEATDVAIKHVCQDQVASQLSAIGATPVKGPETDNSTPAPQPVADPYLPAAREAGAHAVLSTAVTPDATVVNPGPSIGFGVGGFGGGGGAYRSGGVGMSVPVGAGQVSTGYAANTTLTDVASGRLMWTAKATTPPSNDINMQVADLTKAVLEGAKKEGFF
;
A
#
# COMPACT_ATOMS: atom_id res chain seq x y z
N MET A 1 9.64 -34.32 67.52
CA MET A 1 11.10 -34.43 67.20
C MET A 1 11.25 -34.32 65.69
N ILE A 2 11.99 -33.27 65.28
CA ILE A 2 12.88 -33.22 64.13
C ILE A 2 12.14 -33.07 62.81
N GLY A 3 12.38 -32.15 62.03
CA GLY A 3 13.32 -31.05 61.85
C GLY A 3 13.16 -30.58 60.38
N PRO A 4 13.51 -29.36 60.04
CA PRO A 4 13.18 -28.76 58.77
C PRO A 4 14.27 -29.04 57.74
N GLU A 5 13.91 -29.23 56.46
CA GLU A 5 14.82 -29.00 55.36
C GLU A 5 14.25 -27.99 54.41
N LEU A 6 14.66 -26.74 54.60
CA LEU A 6 14.69 -25.70 53.59
C LEU A 6 15.84 -26.01 52.66
N SER A 7 15.58 -26.02 51.35
CA SER A 7 16.66 -25.73 50.38
C SER A 7 16.08 -25.24 49.08
N ALA A 8 16.19 -23.93 48.85
CA ALA A 8 16.78 -23.28 47.70
C ALA A 8 16.29 -23.69 46.30
N PHE A 9 15.19 -23.06 45.85
CA PHE A 9 14.99 -22.75 44.46
C PHE A 9 14.85 -21.24 44.28
N ALA A 10 16.00 -20.56 44.35
CA ALA A 10 16.09 -19.15 44.02
C ALA A 10 16.91 -18.97 42.76
N ALA A 11 16.39 -18.14 41.91
CA ALA A 11 17.10 -17.36 40.91
C ALA A 11 17.67 -18.06 39.65
N ARG A 12 16.80 -18.27 38.66
CA ARG A 12 17.27 -18.39 37.24
C ARG A 12 16.25 -17.89 36.19
N THR A 13 15.34 -16.99 36.49
CA THR A 13 14.25 -16.60 35.57
C THR A 13 14.16 -15.14 35.12
N PRO A 14 15.15 -14.24 35.20
CA PRO A 14 14.96 -12.91 34.57
C PRO A 14 15.55 -12.72 33.19
N VAL A 15 16.40 -13.63 32.68
CA VAL A 15 17.10 -13.39 31.42
C VAL A 15 16.30 -13.80 30.19
N ILE A 16 15.43 -14.79 30.31
CA ILE A 16 14.61 -15.27 29.17
C ILE A 16 13.45 -14.32 28.86
N ALA A 17 12.92 -13.61 29.84
CA ALA A 17 11.83 -12.66 29.66
C ALA A 17 12.23 -11.38 28.88
N LEU A 18 13.50 -11.01 28.89
CA LEU A 18 14.00 -9.81 28.19
C LEU A 18 14.22 -10.02 26.68
N ILE A 19 14.48 -11.27 26.27
CA ILE A 19 14.78 -11.59 24.86
C ILE A 19 13.47 -11.67 24.02
N THR A 20 12.36 -12.04 24.64
CA THR A 20 11.06 -12.15 23.94
C THR A 20 10.43 -10.80 23.59
N THR A 21 10.80 -9.70 24.26
CA THR A 21 10.17 -8.39 24.06
C THR A 21 10.82 -7.60 22.90
N VAL A 22 12.01 -7.96 22.45
CA VAL A 22 12.73 -7.23 21.38
C VAL A 22 12.35 -7.71 19.96
N LEU A 23 11.75 -8.90 19.83
CA LEU A 23 11.41 -9.46 18.51
C LEU A 23 10.12 -8.88 17.90
N SER A 24 9.35 -8.08 18.61
CA SER A 24 8.04 -7.59 18.18
C SER A 24 8.06 -6.26 17.41
N LEU A 25 9.21 -5.63 17.18
CA LEU A 25 9.32 -4.33 16.51
C LEU A 25 9.78 -4.38 15.04
N ALA A 26 9.89 -5.55 14.45
CA ALA A 26 10.04 -5.64 13.01
C ALA A 26 8.67 -5.35 12.37
N GLY A 27 8.24 -4.08 12.39
CA GLY A 27 7.08 -3.60 11.66
C GLY A 27 7.34 -3.76 10.18
N CYS A 28 6.84 -4.84 9.57
CA CYS A 28 6.81 -4.96 8.13
C CYS A 28 6.04 -3.76 7.59
N ALA A 29 6.67 -2.95 6.73
CA ALA A 29 5.97 -1.92 5.98
C ALA A 29 4.87 -2.62 5.18
N SER A 30 3.62 -2.29 5.46
CA SER A 30 2.45 -2.87 4.81
C SER A 30 1.63 -1.79 4.11
N THR A 31 0.85 -2.20 3.14
CA THR A 31 -0.15 -1.32 2.52
C THR A 31 -1.11 -0.78 3.56
N ARG A 32 -1.39 0.52 3.50
CA ARG A 32 -2.25 1.21 4.46
C ARG A 32 -3.18 2.20 3.79
N LEU A 33 -4.31 2.45 4.44
CA LEU A 33 -5.20 3.55 4.12
C LEU A 33 -4.68 4.80 4.87
N ASP A 34 -4.23 5.81 4.13
CA ASP A 34 -3.62 7.02 4.72
C ASP A 34 -4.66 8.05 5.14
N ALA A 35 -5.69 8.22 4.32
CA ALA A 35 -6.76 9.17 4.55
C ALA A 35 -8.05 8.70 3.90
N GLN A 36 -9.18 9.11 4.48
CA GLN A 36 -10.49 8.94 3.87
C GLN A 36 -11.44 10.06 4.31
N TRP A 37 -12.42 10.32 3.49
CA TRP A 37 -13.51 11.26 3.78
C TRP A 37 -14.84 10.71 3.24
N ILE A 38 -15.90 10.91 3.99
CA ILE A 38 -17.26 10.54 3.63
C ILE A 38 -18.18 11.75 3.70
N ASP A 39 -19.04 11.93 2.70
CA ASP A 39 -20.13 12.89 2.78
C ASP A 39 -21.14 12.41 3.83
N PRO A 40 -21.45 13.22 4.86
CA PRO A 40 -22.38 12.84 5.93
C PRO A 40 -23.76 12.38 5.45
N GLN A 41 -24.20 12.85 4.28
CA GLN A 41 -25.51 12.48 3.70
C GLN A 41 -25.54 11.04 3.17
N PHE A 42 -24.35 10.45 2.89
CA PHE A 42 -24.25 9.08 2.39
C PHE A 42 -23.81 8.06 3.46
N LYS A 43 -23.73 8.47 4.72
CA LYS A 43 -23.44 7.53 5.81
C LYS A 43 -24.50 6.44 5.88
N GLY A 44 -24.05 5.17 5.82
CA GLY A 44 -24.94 4.00 5.83
C GLY A 44 -25.65 3.73 4.51
N HIS A 45 -25.30 4.41 3.43
CA HIS A 45 -25.81 4.15 2.09
C HIS A 45 -25.13 2.90 1.50
N SER A 46 -25.82 1.76 1.53
CA SER A 46 -25.24 0.50 1.06
C SER A 46 -25.40 0.32 -0.45
N LEU A 47 -24.32 -0.07 -1.09
CA LEU A 47 -24.25 -0.44 -2.51
C LEU A 47 -24.25 -1.96 -2.74
N ARG A 48 -24.51 -2.75 -1.70
CA ARG A 48 -24.64 -4.21 -1.82
C ARG A 48 -25.80 -4.56 -2.75
N GLY A 49 -25.58 -5.54 -3.63
CA GLY A 49 -26.57 -5.96 -4.62
C GLY A 49 -26.77 -4.97 -5.76
N THR A 50 -26.09 -3.84 -5.76
CA THR A 50 -26.19 -2.84 -6.83
C THR A 50 -25.05 -2.95 -7.83
N LYS A 51 -25.24 -2.36 -9.02
CA LYS A 51 -24.20 -2.23 -10.01
C LYS A 51 -23.29 -1.05 -9.67
N VAL A 52 -21.96 -1.29 -9.68
CA VAL A 52 -20.93 -0.27 -9.46
C VAL A 52 -20.07 -0.20 -10.71
N PHE A 53 -20.00 0.98 -11.32
CA PHE A 53 -19.18 1.24 -12.49
C PHE A 53 -17.73 1.45 -12.05
N VAL A 54 -16.82 0.61 -12.57
CA VAL A 54 -15.41 0.56 -12.14
C VAL A 54 -14.53 1.18 -13.18
N VAL A 55 -13.76 2.18 -12.78
CA VAL A 55 -12.74 2.83 -13.61
C VAL A 55 -11.41 2.82 -12.87
N CYS A 56 -10.37 2.41 -13.58
CA CYS A 56 -9.00 2.57 -13.12
C CYS A 56 -8.21 3.46 -14.07
N GLU A 57 -7.44 4.37 -13.50
CA GLU A 57 -6.55 5.28 -14.21
C GLU A 57 -5.12 5.00 -13.77
N ALA A 58 -4.22 4.82 -14.73
CA ALA A 58 -2.79 4.69 -14.52
C ALA A 58 -2.06 5.11 -15.80
N THR A 59 -0.82 5.58 -15.67
CA THR A 59 0.03 5.90 -16.82
C THR A 59 0.36 4.64 -17.64
N ASP A 60 0.54 3.52 -16.96
CA ASP A 60 0.83 2.22 -17.57
C ASP A 60 -0.47 1.45 -17.79
N VAL A 61 -0.68 0.99 -19.04
CA VAL A 61 -1.88 0.28 -19.48
C VAL A 61 -2.03 -1.06 -18.74
N ALA A 62 -0.93 -1.78 -18.48
CA ALA A 62 -0.99 -3.04 -17.77
C ALA A 62 -1.43 -2.83 -16.30
N ILE A 63 -0.93 -1.78 -15.64
CA ILE A 63 -1.37 -1.41 -14.28
C ILE A 63 -2.86 -1.08 -14.27
N LYS A 64 -3.36 -0.36 -15.28
CA LYS A 64 -4.78 -0.02 -15.43
C LYS A 64 -5.64 -1.28 -15.50
N HIS A 65 -5.29 -2.24 -16.36
CA HIS A 65 -6.03 -3.50 -16.48
C HIS A 65 -6.00 -4.31 -15.18
N VAL A 66 -4.82 -4.47 -14.57
CA VAL A 66 -4.67 -5.18 -13.30
C VAL A 66 -5.54 -4.53 -12.21
N CYS A 67 -5.55 -3.19 -12.13
CA CYS A 67 -6.39 -2.46 -11.18
C CYS A 67 -7.88 -2.76 -11.43
N GLN A 68 -8.37 -2.63 -12.68
CA GLN A 68 -9.78 -2.90 -12.99
C GLN A 68 -10.19 -4.34 -12.65
N ASP A 69 -9.33 -5.32 -12.94
CA ASP A 69 -9.61 -6.72 -12.64
C ASP A 69 -9.64 -6.98 -11.14
N GLN A 70 -8.69 -6.41 -10.39
CA GLN A 70 -8.62 -6.55 -8.93
C GLN A 70 -9.83 -5.88 -8.26
N VAL A 71 -10.17 -4.65 -8.65
CA VAL A 71 -11.34 -3.93 -8.11
C VAL A 71 -12.62 -4.70 -8.40
N ALA A 72 -12.83 -5.15 -9.65
CA ALA A 72 -14.02 -5.89 -10.03
C ALA A 72 -14.15 -7.21 -9.26
N SER A 73 -13.07 -7.97 -9.14
CA SER A 73 -13.04 -9.23 -8.38
C SER A 73 -13.41 -9.02 -6.92
N GLN A 74 -12.80 -8.03 -6.28
CA GLN A 74 -13.04 -7.77 -4.86
C GLN A 74 -14.41 -7.16 -4.58
N LEU A 75 -14.95 -6.30 -5.47
CA LEU A 75 -16.33 -5.81 -5.38
C LEU A 75 -17.35 -6.96 -5.45
N SER A 76 -17.12 -7.91 -6.36
CA SER A 76 -17.97 -9.11 -6.44
C SER A 76 -17.94 -9.92 -5.14
N ALA A 77 -16.76 -10.06 -4.53
CA ALA A 77 -16.59 -10.79 -3.28
C ALA A 77 -17.30 -10.14 -2.08
N ILE A 78 -17.49 -8.80 -2.10
CA ILE A 78 -18.20 -8.06 -1.05
C ILE A 78 -19.68 -7.81 -1.37
N GLY A 79 -20.18 -8.38 -2.47
CA GLY A 79 -21.61 -8.42 -2.80
C GLY A 79 -22.12 -7.27 -3.66
N ALA A 80 -21.24 -6.53 -4.35
CA ALA A 80 -21.64 -5.59 -5.41
C ALA A 80 -21.48 -6.24 -6.79
N THR A 81 -22.13 -5.68 -7.82
CA THR A 81 -22.00 -6.14 -9.20
C THR A 81 -21.14 -5.14 -9.98
N PRO A 82 -19.85 -5.45 -10.24
CA PRO A 82 -18.98 -4.55 -10.98
C PRO A 82 -19.35 -4.50 -12.46
N VAL A 83 -19.34 -3.29 -13.03
CA VAL A 83 -19.40 -3.05 -14.47
C VAL A 83 -18.13 -2.30 -14.85
N LYS A 84 -17.26 -2.93 -15.64
CA LYS A 84 -16.01 -2.31 -16.08
C LYS A 84 -16.31 -1.16 -17.04
N GLY A 85 -15.72 -0.01 -16.77
CA GLY A 85 -15.76 1.15 -17.65
C GLY A 85 -14.94 0.94 -18.93
N PRO A 86 -15.14 1.81 -19.94
CA PRO A 86 -14.40 1.74 -21.18
C PRO A 86 -12.90 1.96 -20.95
N GLU A 87 -12.10 1.33 -21.77
CA GLU A 87 -10.66 1.59 -21.86
C GLU A 87 -10.45 2.93 -22.58
N THR A 88 -10.48 4.03 -21.82
CA THR A 88 -10.15 5.33 -22.40
C THR A 88 -8.64 5.48 -22.48
N ASP A 89 -8.12 5.77 -23.66
CA ASP A 89 -6.74 6.21 -23.83
C ASP A 89 -6.57 7.57 -23.12
N ASN A 90 -5.86 7.57 -22.01
CA ASN A 90 -5.60 8.78 -21.19
C ASN A 90 -4.56 9.71 -21.83
N SER A 91 -4.65 9.95 -23.12
CA SER A 91 -3.70 10.81 -23.83
C SER A 91 -3.98 12.31 -23.66
N THR A 92 -5.04 12.72 -22.98
CA THR A 92 -5.30 14.14 -22.71
C THR A 92 -5.81 14.32 -21.29
N PRO A 93 -5.09 15.04 -20.41
CA PRO A 93 -5.65 15.52 -19.18
C PRO A 93 -6.73 16.55 -19.54
N ALA A 94 -7.99 16.15 -19.47
CA ALA A 94 -9.07 17.12 -19.57
C ALA A 94 -8.95 18.10 -18.39
N PRO A 95 -9.14 19.42 -18.62
CA PRO A 95 -9.27 20.35 -17.50
C PRO A 95 -10.38 19.82 -16.62
N GLN A 96 -10.08 19.65 -15.31
CA GLN A 96 -10.94 18.94 -14.34
C GLN A 96 -12.39 19.41 -14.46
N PRO A 97 -13.31 18.57 -14.96
CA PRO A 97 -14.72 18.92 -14.96
C PRO A 97 -15.22 18.89 -13.51
N VAL A 98 -16.14 19.77 -13.20
CA VAL A 98 -16.82 19.82 -11.89
C VAL A 98 -17.63 18.54 -11.61
N ALA A 99 -17.82 17.68 -12.61
CA ALA A 99 -18.52 16.39 -12.53
C ALA A 99 -17.64 15.25 -13.02
N ASP A 100 -17.84 14.06 -12.43
CA ASP A 100 -17.17 12.83 -12.82
C ASP A 100 -17.45 12.52 -14.32
N PRO A 101 -16.41 12.42 -15.17
CA PRO A 101 -16.57 12.24 -16.62
C PRO A 101 -17.21 10.90 -16.99
N TYR A 102 -17.24 9.94 -16.07
CA TYR A 102 -17.78 8.59 -16.30
C TYR A 102 -19.27 8.47 -15.98
N LEU A 103 -19.90 9.51 -15.43
CA LEU A 103 -21.33 9.50 -15.07
C LEU A 103 -22.27 9.16 -16.25
N PRO A 104 -22.08 9.68 -17.49
CA PRO A 104 -22.93 9.30 -18.60
C PRO A 104 -22.89 7.81 -18.91
N ALA A 105 -21.67 7.22 -19.01
CA ALA A 105 -21.49 5.80 -19.29
C ALA A 105 -22.01 4.93 -18.14
N ALA A 106 -21.83 5.36 -16.90
CA ALA A 106 -22.34 4.66 -15.73
C ALA A 106 -23.88 4.63 -15.70
N ARG A 107 -24.55 5.71 -16.13
CA ARG A 107 -26.01 5.77 -16.27
C ARG A 107 -26.51 4.79 -17.34
N GLU A 108 -25.87 4.77 -18.50
CA GLU A 108 -26.20 3.82 -19.59
C GLU A 108 -26.03 2.38 -19.13
N ALA A 109 -25.01 2.07 -18.33
CA ALA A 109 -24.78 0.75 -17.75
C ALA A 109 -25.79 0.39 -16.64
N GLY A 110 -26.60 1.35 -16.19
CA GLY A 110 -27.52 1.18 -15.06
C GLY A 110 -26.81 1.02 -13.73
N ALA A 111 -25.63 1.64 -13.56
CA ALA A 111 -24.89 1.63 -12.32
C ALA A 111 -25.45 2.64 -11.32
N HIS A 112 -25.32 2.36 -10.02
CA HIS A 112 -25.74 3.25 -8.94
C HIS A 112 -24.61 4.15 -8.46
N ALA A 113 -23.38 3.70 -8.60
CA ALA A 113 -22.19 4.47 -8.23
C ALA A 113 -21.06 4.26 -9.24
N VAL A 114 -20.16 5.25 -9.34
CA VAL A 114 -18.87 5.18 -10.02
C VAL A 114 -17.78 5.04 -8.97
N LEU A 115 -16.99 3.99 -9.05
CA LEU A 115 -15.76 3.80 -8.30
C LEU A 115 -14.58 4.06 -9.24
N SER A 116 -13.96 5.23 -9.08
CA SER A 116 -12.77 5.62 -9.85
C SER A 116 -11.54 5.52 -8.98
N THR A 117 -10.50 4.82 -9.46
CA THR A 117 -9.23 4.63 -8.76
C THR A 117 -8.07 5.06 -9.65
N ALA A 118 -7.32 6.06 -9.23
CA ALA A 118 -6.09 6.48 -9.89
C ALA A 118 -4.88 5.84 -9.17
N VAL A 119 -4.11 5.02 -9.90
CA VAL A 119 -2.88 4.39 -9.40
C VAL A 119 -1.68 5.16 -9.92
N THR A 120 -0.90 5.72 -8.99
CA THR A 120 0.26 6.57 -9.30
C THR A 120 1.50 6.11 -8.54
N PRO A 121 2.72 6.22 -9.12
CA PRO A 121 3.94 6.04 -8.34
C PRO A 121 4.00 7.03 -7.17
N ASP A 122 4.32 6.54 -5.97
CA ASP A 122 4.39 7.36 -4.73
C ASP A 122 5.82 7.46 -4.21
N ALA A 123 6.53 6.34 -4.06
CA ALA A 123 7.89 6.30 -3.55
C ALA A 123 8.77 5.38 -4.39
N THR A 124 10.00 5.79 -4.62
CA THR A 124 10.99 4.95 -5.32
C THR A 124 12.23 4.80 -4.44
N VAL A 125 12.63 3.56 -4.20
CA VAL A 125 13.85 3.22 -3.47
C VAL A 125 14.84 2.58 -4.42
N VAL A 126 16.05 3.15 -4.47
CA VAL A 126 17.17 2.58 -5.21
C VAL A 126 18.06 1.87 -4.20
N ASN A 127 18.10 0.54 -4.27
CA ASN A 127 19.05 -0.24 -3.51
C ASN A 127 20.34 -0.34 -4.33
N PRO A 128 21.43 0.35 -3.95
CA PRO A 128 22.70 0.14 -4.61
C PRO A 128 23.10 -1.32 -4.43
N GLY A 129 23.50 -1.99 -5.51
CA GLY A 129 23.96 -3.36 -5.47
C GLY A 129 25.18 -3.50 -4.51
N PRO A 130 25.62 -4.74 -4.25
CA PRO A 130 26.77 -4.95 -3.40
C PRO A 130 27.96 -4.16 -3.91
N SER A 131 28.63 -3.41 -3.03
CA SER A 131 29.82 -2.63 -3.34
C SER A 131 31.05 -3.34 -2.80
N ILE A 132 32.11 -3.47 -3.62
CA ILE A 132 33.42 -3.91 -3.15
C ILE A 132 34.22 -2.67 -2.80
N GLY A 133 34.53 -2.51 -1.51
CA GLY A 133 35.43 -1.48 -1.01
C GLY A 133 36.87 -1.90 -1.15
N PHE A 134 37.70 -1.21 -1.92
CA PHE A 134 39.15 -1.34 -1.89
C PHE A 134 39.72 -0.30 -0.92
N GLY A 135 40.02 -0.73 0.32
CA GLY A 135 40.74 0.06 1.28
C GLY A 135 42.22 -0.30 1.22
N VAL A 136 43.12 0.62 0.88
CA VAL A 136 44.54 0.45 1.10
C VAL A 136 44.81 0.68 2.59
N GLY A 137 44.66 -0.39 3.39
CA GLY A 137 45.02 -0.40 4.79
C GLY A 137 46.53 -0.69 4.91
N GLY A 138 47.33 0.30 5.30
CA GLY A 138 48.69 0.08 5.68
C GLY A 138 48.76 -0.79 6.95
N PHE A 139 49.40 -1.95 6.90
CA PHE A 139 49.76 -2.75 8.07
C PHE A 139 50.85 -2.01 8.85
N GLY A 140 50.48 -1.20 9.82
CA GLY A 140 51.35 -0.65 10.82
C GLY A 140 51.07 -1.28 12.16
N GLY A 141 51.94 -2.22 12.60
CA GLY A 141 51.93 -2.76 13.94
C GLY A 141 52.38 -1.69 14.94
N GLY A 142 51.65 -1.53 16.04
CA GLY A 142 52.05 -0.67 17.16
C GLY A 142 50.86 -0.01 17.82
N GLY A 143 50.64 -0.30 19.10
CA GLY A 143 49.50 0.14 19.91
C GLY A 143 49.32 1.64 19.96
N GLY A 144 48.10 2.09 19.81
CA GLY A 144 47.67 3.47 19.97
C GLY A 144 46.43 3.77 19.16
N ALA A 145 45.37 4.20 19.82
CA ALA A 145 44.12 4.55 19.20
C ALA A 145 44.28 5.79 18.32
N TYR A 146 44.50 5.60 17.02
CA TYR A 146 44.39 6.67 16.02
C TYR A 146 43.26 6.36 15.06
N ARG A 147 42.32 7.32 14.94
CA ARG A 147 41.32 7.38 13.88
C ARG A 147 42.05 7.49 12.54
N SER A 148 42.25 6.37 11.88
CA SER A 148 42.76 6.31 10.52
C SER A 148 41.63 6.68 9.57
N GLY A 149 41.66 7.90 9.02
CA GLY A 149 40.88 8.30 7.87
C GLY A 149 41.41 7.59 6.62
N GLY A 150 40.97 6.36 6.39
CA GLY A 150 41.26 5.65 5.15
C GLY A 150 40.34 6.18 4.04
N VAL A 151 40.95 6.66 2.94
CA VAL A 151 40.21 6.93 1.70
C VAL A 151 39.90 5.60 1.04
N GLY A 152 38.71 5.06 1.29
CA GLY A 152 38.22 3.86 0.64
C GLY A 152 37.43 4.26 -0.61
N MET A 153 37.82 3.78 -1.78
CA MET A 153 36.96 3.83 -2.97
C MET A 153 36.07 2.58 -2.96
N SER A 154 34.76 2.78 -2.89
CA SER A 154 33.79 1.70 -3.09
C SER A 154 33.30 1.73 -4.54
N VAL A 155 33.44 0.61 -5.23
CA VAL A 155 32.93 0.43 -6.59
C VAL A 155 31.67 -0.46 -6.49
N PRO A 156 30.48 0.01 -6.93
CA PRO A 156 29.32 -0.85 -6.97
C PRO A 156 29.53 -1.98 -7.97
N VAL A 157 29.33 -3.23 -7.52
CA VAL A 157 29.45 -4.44 -8.35
C VAL A 157 28.04 -5.01 -8.49
N GLY A 158 27.36 -4.61 -9.54
CA GLY A 158 26.02 -5.09 -9.87
C GLY A 158 25.06 -3.94 -10.20
N ALA A 159 24.02 -4.27 -10.96
CA ALA A 159 22.91 -3.33 -11.21
C ALA A 159 22.12 -3.14 -9.91
N GLY A 160 22.02 -1.89 -9.44
CA GLY A 160 21.14 -1.56 -8.32
C GLY A 160 19.69 -1.94 -8.66
N GLN A 161 18.95 -2.41 -7.68
CA GLN A 161 17.51 -2.67 -7.84
C GLN A 161 16.72 -1.42 -7.52
N VAL A 162 15.82 -1.06 -8.44
CA VAL A 162 14.85 0.03 -8.25
C VAL A 162 13.52 -0.60 -7.88
N SER A 163 13.00 -0.26 -6.72
CA SER A 163 11.66 -0.70 -6.28
C SER A 163 10.77 0.53 -6.15
N THR A 164 9.56 0.46 -6.69
CA THR A 164 8.59 1.56 -6.65
C THR A 164 7.40 1.18 -5.79
N GLY A 165 7.01 2.05 -4.87
CA GLY A 165 5.74 2.01 -4.16
C GLY A 165 4.68 2.79 -4.93
N TYR A 166 3.42 2.44 -4.75
CA TYR A 166 2.30 3.07 -5.44
C TYR A 166 1.28 3.63 -4.46
N ALA A 167 0.57 4.65 -4.90
CA ALA A 167 -0.61 5.17 -4.22
C ALA A 167 -1.85 4.91 -5.07
N ALA A 168 -2.97 4.58 -4.40
CA ALA A 168 -4.29 4.56 -4.98
C ALA A 168 -5.11 5.71 -4.39
N ASN A 169 -5.55 6.63 -5.26
CA ASN A 169 -6.52 7.66 -4.92
C ASN A 169 -7.87 7.23 -5.49
N THR A 170 -8.82 6.95 -4.61
CA THR A 170 -10.11 6.40 -5.00
C THR A 170 -11.23 7.34 -4.62
N THR A 171 -12.19 7.48 -5.52
CA THR A 171 -13.44 8.21 -5.31
C THR A 171 -14.63 7.31 -5.58
N LEU A 172 -15.70 7.50 -4.81
CA LEU A 172 -17.00 6.87 -5.00
C LEU A 172 -18.03 7.97 -5.22
N THR A 173 -18.63 8.00 -6.40
CA THR A 173 -19.57 9.03 -6.84
C THR A 173 -20.96 8.42 -7.04
N ASP A 174 -22.01 9.02 -6.49
CA ASP A 174 -23.40 8.63 -6.73
C ASP A 174 -23.84 9.00 -8.15
N VAL A 175 -24.34 8.03 -8.91
CA VAL A 175 -24.72 8.24 -10.32
C VAL A 175 -25.97 9.10 -10.45
N ALA A 176 -26.91 9.00 -9.51
CA ALA A 176 -28.18 9.73 -9.56
C ALA A 176 -27.96 11.24 -9.38
N SER A 177 -27.22 11.61 -8.35
CA SER A 177 -26.98 13.02 -8.00
C SER A 177 -25.68 13.59 -8.59
N GLY A 178 -24.74 12.74 -9.00
CA GLY A 178 -23.40 13.15 -9.42
C GLY A 178 -22.51 13.64 -8.26
N ARG A 179 -22.90 13.38 -7.01
CA ARG A 179 -22.17 13.83 -5.82
C ARG A 179 -21.13 12.82 -5.37
N LEU A 180 -20.01 13.35 -4.89
CA LEU A 180 -18.98 12.52 -4.23
C LEU A 180 -19.54 11.98 -2.91
N MET A 181 -19.58 10.65 -2.79
CA MET A 181 -20.02 9.94 -1.58
C MET A 181 -18.86 9.73 -0.62
N TRP A 182 -17.71 9.33 -1.17
CA TRP A 182 -16.54 8.97 -0.39
C TRP A 182 -15.27 9.09 -1.22
N THR A 183 -14.17 9.37 -0.55
CA THR A 183 -12.84 9.35 -1.17
C THR A 183 -11.81 8.81 -0.18
N ALA A 184 -10.79 8.16 -0.70
CA ALA A 184 -9.69 7.65 0.11
C ALA A 184 -8.37 7.63 -0.66
N LYS A 185 -7.28 7.70 0.12
CA LYS A 185 -5.91 7.46 -0.35
C LYS A 185 -5.32 6.28 0.41
N ALA A 186 -4.77 5.33 -0.34
CA ALA A 186 -3.96 4.23 0.21
C ALA A 186 -2.57 4.24 -0.43
N THR A 187 -1.56 3.79 0.33
CA THR A 187 -0.18 3.64 -0.17
C THR A 187 0.38 2.27 0.14
N THR A 188 1.27 1.79 -0.73
CA THR A 188 2.01 0.54 -0.55
C THR A 188 3.52 0.81 -0.51
N PRO A 189 4.28 0.05 0.30
CA PRO A 189 5.73 0.17 0.30
C PRO A 189 6.32 -0.24 -1.06
N PRO A 190 7.53 0.24 -1.39
CA PRO A 190 8.24 -0.15 -2.61
C PRO A 190 8.44 -1.67 -2.71
N SER A 191 8.09 -2.23 -3.87
CA SER A 191 8.23 -3.65 -4.20
C SER A 191 8.51 -3.82 -5.69
N ASN A 192 8.97 -5.00 -6.09
CA ASN A 192 9.15 -5.39 -7.48
C ASN A 192 7.91 -6.13 -8.05
N ASP A 193 6.93 -6.44 -7.19
CA ASP A 193 5.69 -7.11 -7.60
C ASP A 193 4.53 -6.11 -7.63
N ILE A 194 4.30 -5.55 -8.82
CA ILE A 194 3.23 -4.58 -9.06
C ILE A 194 1.84 -5.20 -8.92
N ASN A 195 1.67 -6.48 -9.29
CA ASN A 195 0.37 -7.14 -9.19
C ASN A 195 -0.07 -7.26 -7.73
N MET A 196 0.86 -7.67 -6.86
CA MET A 196 0.61 -7.75 -5.42
C MET A 196 0.32 -6.36 -4.83
N GLN A 197 1.10 -5.34 -5.21
CA GLN A 197 0.88 -3.97 -4.73
C GLN A 197 -0.50 -3.44 -5.11
N VAL A 198 -0.93 -3.62 -6.36
CA VAL A 198 -2.26 -3.18 -6.82
C VAL A 198 -3.37 -3.95 -6.12
N ALA A 199 -3.22 -5.25 -5.92
CA ALA A 199 -4.17 -6.06 -5.17
C ALA A 199 -4.32 -5.59 -3.71
N ASP A 200 -3.20 -5.30 -3.04
CA ASP A 200 -3.18 -4.80 -1.66
C ASP A 200 -3.77 -3.39 -1.54
N LEU A 201 -3.47 -2.49 -2.50
CA LEU A 201 -4.07 -1.15 -2.56
C LEU A 201 -5.59 -1.24 -2.71
N THR A 202 -6.06 -2.06 -3.65
CA THR A 202 -7.48 -2.27 -3.89
C THR A 202 -8.17 -2.81 -2.64
N LYS A 203 -7.55 -3.79 -1.97
CA LYS A 203 -8.06 -4.35 -0.72
C LYS A 203 -8.16 -3.29 0.37
N ALA A 204 -7.12 -2.50 0.59
CA ALA A 204 -7.11 -1.46 1.62
C ALA A 204 -8.23 -0.42 1.39
N VAL A 205 -8.41 0.00 0.13
CA VAL A 205 -9.45 0.95 -0.27
C VAL A 205 -10.85 0.37 -0.04
N LEU A 206 -11.13 -0.85 -0.54
CA LEU A 206 -12.45 -1.46 -0.41
C LEU A 206 -12.79 -1.84 1.03
N GLU A 207 -11.80 -2.23 1.84
CA GLU A 207 -12.00 -2.42 3.29
C GLU A 207 -12.34 -1.09 3.99
N GLY A 208 -11.73 0.02 3.55
CA GLY A 208 -12.10 1.38 3.99
C GLY A 208 -13.55 1.68 3.68
N ALA A 209 -13.96 1.55 2.43
CA ALA A 209 -15.34 1.79 1.99
C ALA A 209 -16.36 0.87 2.71
N LYS A 210 -15.98 -0.39 2.95
CA LYS A 210 -16.80 -1.34 3.72
C LYS A 210 -16.97 -0.92 5.19
N LYS A 211 -15.92 -0.41 5.83
CA LYS A 211 -16.01 0.11 7.22
C LYS A 211 -16.95 1.30 7.34
N GLU A 212 -17.06 2.11 6.28
CA GLU A 212 -18.01 3.23 6.22
C GLU A 212 -19.43 2.79 5.83
N GLY A 213 -19.66 1.50 5.56
CA GLY A 213 -20.98 0.92 5.33
C GLY A 213 -21.46 0.92 3.89
N PHE A 214 -20.57 1.18 2.91
CA PHE A 214 -20.93 1.14 1.48
C PHE A 214 -21.08 -0.29 0.96
N PHE A 215 -20.39 -1.26 1.56
CA PHE A 215 -20.41 -2.66 1.12
C PHE A 215 -20.60 -3.65 2.26
#